data_ebc520e2d66d9e8520edaa54073073e4
#
_entry.id   ebc520e2d66d9e8520edaa54073073e4
#
_cell.length_a   1.000
_cell.length_b   1.000
_cell.length_c   1.000
_cell.angle_alpha   90.00
_cell.angle_beta   90.00
_cell.angle_gamma   90.00
#
_symmetry.space_group_name_H-M   'P 1'
#
loop_
_entity.id
_entity.type
_entity.pdbx_description
1 polymer ?
#
loop_
_entity_poly.entity_id
_entity_poly.type
_entity_poly.pdbx_seq_one_letter_code
_entity_poly.pdbx_strand_id
1 'polypeptide(L)'
;YMSEKPDPATPKIAYFSMEYGLHASLKIYSGGLGILAGDYLKEASDKNVPMAAVGLLYRYGYFTQRLSAQGAQEATYEAQNFYKLPISPVRDEAGGWVTVTIAFPGRTLSARVWKCQVGRTDLFLLDADIEDNLEEDRQITHYLYGGDWENRLKQEILLGIGGIRALRQLGIKHDVFHCNEGDR
;
A
#
# COMPACT_ATOMS: atom_id res chain seq x y z
N TYR A 1 14.68 -5.91 -21.13
CA TYR A 1 14.36 -5.82 -19.67
C TYR A 1 12.88 -6.05 -19.41
N MET A 2 11.97 -5.16 -19.79
CA MET A 2 10.53 -5.28 -19.47
C MET A 2 9.83 -6.43 -20.19
N SER A 3 10.35 -6.92 -21.30
CA SER A 3 9.75 -8.00 -22.10
C SER A 3 10.19 -9.41 -21.70
N GLU A 4 11.19 -9.53 -20.85
CA GLU A 4 11.65 -10.84 -20.37
C GLU A 4 10.61 -11.44 -19.43
N LYS A 5 10.28 -12.70 -19.64
CA LYS A 5 9.38 -13.43 -18.74
C LYS A 5 10.17 -14.03 -17.58
N PRO A 6 9.59 -14.08 -16.38
CA PRO A 6 10.22 -14.77 -15.25
C PRO A 6 10.44 -16.24 -15.56
N ASP A 7 11.43 -16.84 -14.89
CA ASP A 7 11.62 -18.29 -14.94
C ASP A 7 10.37 -19.01 -14.41
N PRO A 8 9.73 -19.87 -15.19
CA PRO A 8 8.53 -20.61 -14.77
C PRO A 8 8.73 -21.48 -13.52
N ALA A 9 9.98 -21.88 -13.23
CA ALA A 9 10.32 -22.66 -12.05
C ALA A 9 10.35 -21.82 -10.76
N THR A 10 10.45 -20.50 -10.88
CA THR A 10 10.47 -19.61 -9.71
C THR A 10 9.06 -19.48 -9.15
N PRO A 11 8.85 -19.69 -7.83
CA PRO A 11 7.54 -19.52 -7.23
C PRO A 11 7.05 -18.07 -7.33
N LYS A 12 5.76 -17.89 -7.56
CA LYS A 12 5.12 -16.58 -7.56
C LYS A 12 4.89 -16.10 -6.12
N ILE A 13 5.30 -14.90 -5.83
CA ILE A 13 5.31 -14.34 -4.47
C ILE A 13 4.35 -13.15 -4.38
N ALA A 14 3.48 -13.19 -3.36
CA ALA A 14 2.74 -12.01 -2.90
C ALA A 14 3.43 -11.46 -1.65
N TYR A 15 3.88 -10.23 -1.74
CA TYR A 15 4.62 -9.54 -0.67
C TYR A 15 3.74 -8.48 -0.01
N PHE A 16 3.63 -8.53 1.32
CA PHE A 16 2.80 -7.63 2.12
C PHE A 16 3.66 -6.81 3.07
N SER A 17 3.52 -5.51 3.05
CA SER A 17 4.15 -4.61 4.00
C SER A 17 3.28 -3.40 4.29
N MET A 18 3.36 -2.90 5.52
CA MET A 18 2.66 -1.68 5.94
C MET A 18 3.28 -0.42 5.33
N GLU A 19 4.53 -0.46 4.91
CA GLU A 19 5.24 0.68 4.35
C GLU A 19 6.21 0.28 3.24
N TYR A 20 6.41 1.19 2.29
CA TYR A 20 7.34 1.03 1.16
C TYR A 20 8.09 2.32 0.92
N GLY A 21 9.39 2.31 1.09
CA GLY A 21 10.30 3.41 0.79
C GLY A 21 10.79 3.35 -0.65
N LEU A 22 10.04 3.91 -1.58
CA LEU A 22 10.35 3.86 -3.01
C LEU A 22 10.93 5.16 -3.53
N HIS A 23 10.29 6.26 -3.21
CA HIS A 23 10.67 7.60 -3.63
C HIS A 23 10.15 8.64 -2.64
N ALA A 24 10.87 9.75 -2.50
CA ALA A 24 10.51 10.83 -1.56
C ALA A 24 9.14 11.46 -1.85
N SER A 25 8.66 11.43 -3.11
CA SER A 25 7.35 11.95 -3.48
C SER A 25 6.20 11.08 -3.00
N LEU A 26 6.44 9.80 -2.75
CA LEU A 26 5.43 8.84 -2.29
C LEU A 26 5.62 8.57 -0.80
N LYS A 27 4.87 9.31 0.03
CA LYS A 27 5.03 9.32 1.49
C LYS A 27 4.30 8.17 2.17
N ILE A 28 4.67 6.94 1.87
CA ILE A 28 4.10 5.71 2.42
C ILE A 28 5.12 4.91 3.24
N TYR A 29 6.13 5.57 3.79
CA TYR A 29 7.14 4.96 4.66
C TYR A 29 7.65 5.96 5.69
N SER A 30 8.21 5.45 6.79
CA SER A 30 8.80 6.28 7.84
C SER A 30 10.26 5.94 8.16
N GLY A 31 10.69 4.72 7.97
CA GLY A 31 12.00 4.28 8.40
C GLY A 31 12.52 3.04 7.69
N GLY A 32 13.41 2.31 8.39
CA GLY A 32 14.16 1.19 7.83
C GLY A 32 13.32 0.05 7.29
N LEU A 33 12.17 -0.24 7.90
CA LEU A 33 11.25 -1.27 7.43
C LEU A 33 10.73 -0.97 6.02
N GLY A 34 10.35 0.29 5.78
CA GLY A 34 9.90 0.74 4.47
C GLY A 34 11.02 0.77 3.44
N ILE A 35 12.21 1.19 3.83
CA ILE A 35 13.40 1.16 2.96
C ILE A 35 13.71 -0.28 2.54
N LEU A 36 13.70 -1.22 3.48
CA LEU A 36 13.89 -2.65 3.17
C LEU A 36 12.83 -3.15 2.18
N ALA A 37 11.57 -2.86 2.43
CA ALA A 37 10.48 -3.29 1.54
C ALA A 37 10.61 -2.66 0.14
N GLY A 38 10.93 -1.38 0.04
CA GLY A 38 11.14 -0.69 -1.22
C GLY A 38 12.33 -1.25 -2.01
N ASP A 39 13.45 -1.47 -1.36
CA ASP A 39 14.65 -2.05 -1.97
C ASP A 39 14.40 -3.50 -2.40
N TYR A 40 13.62 -4.24 -1.63
CA TYR A 40 13.23 -5.61 -1.96
C TYR A 40 12.41 -5.68 -3.26
N LEU A 41 11.47 -4.77 -3.47
CA LEU A 41 10.72 -4.68 -4.73
C LEU A 41 11.62 -4.31 -5.91
N LYS A 42 12.54 -3.38 -5.73
CA LYS A 42 13.48 -2.96 -6.77
C LYS A 42 14.39 -4.12 -7.18
N GLU A 43 14.96 -4.84 -6.22
CA GLU A 43 15.80 -6.01 -6.50
C GLU A 43 15.00 -7.14 -7.14
N ALA A 44 13.77 -7.40 -6.66
CA ALA A 44 12.90 -8.39 -7.30
C ALA A 44 12.62 -8.05 -8.77
N SER A 45 12.42 -6.77 -9.07
CA SER A 45 12.29 -6.28 -10.44
C SER A 45 13.56 -6.53 -11.25
N ASP A 46 14.72 -6.19 -10.73
CA ASP A 46 16.01 -6.34 -11.43
C ASP A 46 16.37 -7.81 -11.68
N LYS A 47 16.03 -8.67 -10.73
CA LYS A 47 16.23 -10.14 -10.85
C LYS A 47 15.10 -10.86 -11.57
N ASN A 48 14.10 -10.14 -12.05
CA ASN A 48 12.92 -10.71 -12.73
C ASN A 48 12.19 -11.78 -11.90
N VAL A 49 12.09 -11.54 -10.59
CA VAL A 49 11.32 -12.41 -9.68
C VAL A 49 9.84 -12.17 -9.90
N PRO A 50 9.00 -13.21 -10.06
CA PRO A 50 7.57 -13.07 -10.25
C PRO A 50 6.90 -12.70 -8.91
N MET A 51 6.88 -11.40 -8.60
CA MET A 51 6.38 -10.85 -7.35
C MET A 51 5.33 -9.77 -7.63
N ALA A 52 4.25 -9.79 -6.86
CA ALA A 52 3.33 -8.68 -6.70
C ALA A 52 3.32 -8.26 -5.22
N ALA A 53 3.29 -6.97 -4.97
CA ALA A 53 3.29 -6.43 -3.63
C ALA A 53 1.98 -5.74 -3.30
N VAL A 54 1.63 -5.70 -2.01
CA VAL A 54 0.43 -5.04 -1.49
C VAL A 54 0.81 -4.16 -0.31
N GLY A 55 0.27 -2.95 -0.30
CA GLY A 55 0.44 -1.98 0.78
C GLY A 55 -0.80 -1.11 0.96
N LEU A 56 -0.70 -0.14 1.85
CA LEU A 56 -1.75 0.85 2.09
C LEU A 56 -1.33 2.21 1.53
N LEU A 57 -2.29 2.93 0.97
CA LEU A 57 -2.08 4.28 0.45
C LEU A 57 -2.53 5.30 1.50
N TYR A 58 -1.57 5.91 2.18
CA TYR A 58 -1.85 6.86 3.26
C TYR A 58 -2.10 8.27 2.70
N ARG A 59 -3.21 8.88 3.09
CA ARG A 59 -3.58 10.24 2.65
C ARG A 59 -2.57 11.27 3.11
N TYR A 60 -2.12 11.18 4.36
CA TYR A 60 -1.18 12.13 4.98
C TYR A 60 0.22 11.55 5.14
N GLY A 61 0.33 10.23 5.16
CA GLY A 61 1.60 9.52 5.31
C GLY A 61 2.22 9.71 6.68
N TYR A 62 3.54 9.95 6.68
CA TYR A 62 4.32 10.24 7.87
C TYR A 62 4.57 11.75 7.98
N PHE A 63 4.73 12.27 9.19
CA PHE A 63 4.89 13.70 9.42
C PHE A 63 6.22 14.24 8.85
N THR A 64 6.20 15.51 8.47
CA THR A 64 7.40 16.29 8.15
C THR A 64 7.74 17.17 9.34
N GLN A 65 8.99 17.17 9.75
CA GLN A 65 9.48 18.04 10.82
C GLN A 65 9.82 19.42 10.26
N ARG A 66 9.31 20.45 10.92
CA ARG A 66 9.66 21.84 10.65
C ARG A 66 10.14 22.49 11.95
N LEU A 67 10.97 23.53 11.81
CA LEU A 67 11.31 24.40 12.93
C LEU A 67 10.40 25.63 12.88
N SER A 68 9.80 25.94 14.03
CA SER A 68 9.08 27.21 14.20
C SER A 68 10.05 28.40 14.18
N ALA A 69 9.52 29.61 14.07
CA ALA A 69 10.32 30.81 14.17
C ALA A 69 11.07 30.97 15.53
N GLN A 70 10.59 30.25 16.55
CA GLN A 70 11.17 30.21 17.89
C GLN A 70 12.15 29.02 18.07
N GLY A 71 12.41 28.24 17.02
CA GLY A 71 13.30 27.07 17.06
C GLY A 71 12.67 25.82 17.65
N ALA A 72 11.36 25.81 17.92
CA ALA A 72 10.66 24.60 18.36
C ALA A 72 10.40 23.65 17.20
N GLN A 73 10.53 22.36 17.46
CA GLN A 73 10.26 21.32 16.47
C GLN A 73 8.73 21.11 16.36
N GLU A 74 8.23 21.22 15.16
CA GLU A 74 6.82 21.03 14.85
C GLU A 74 6.65 19.88 13.84
N ALA A 75 5.64 19.03 14.07
CA ALA A 75 5.25 18.00 13.12
C ALA A 75 4.11 18.54 12.24
N THR A 76 4.29 18.47 10.94
CA THR A 76 3.26 18.86 9.97
C THR A 76 2.85 17.69 9.11
N TYR A 77 1.56 17.61 8.81
CA TYR A 77 0.98 16.63 7.92
C TYR A 77 0.33 17.34 6.73
N GLU A 78 0.69 16.94 5.54
CA GLU A 78 0.10 17.47 4.32
C GLU A 78 -0.60 16.34 3.56
N ALA A 79 -1.85 16.59 3.13
CA ALA A 79 -2.59 15.62 2.33
C ALA A 79 -1.90 15.40 0.99
N GLN A 80 -1.67 14.13 0.63
CA GLN A 80 -1.14 13.77 -0.67
C GLN A 80 -2.23 13.91 -1.74
N ASN A 81 -1.90 14.52 -2.87
CA ASN A 81 -2.73 14.46 -4.05
C ASN A 81 -2.31 13.25 -4.89
N PHE A 82 -3.06 12.16 -4.80
CA PHE A 82 -2.73 10.88 -5.43
C PHE A 82 -2.60 10.97 -6.95
N TYR A 83 -3.33 11.87 -7.60
CA TYR A 83 -3.24 12.06 -9.06
C TYR A 83 -1.94 12.73 -9.52
N LYS A 84 -1.17 13.30 -8.59
CA LYS A 84 0.15 13.89 -8.86
C LYS A 84 1.31 12.95 -8.49
N LEU A 85 1.01 11.75 -8.00
CA LEU A 85 2.00 10.76 -7.61
C LEU A 85 2.23 9.74 -8.73
N PRO A 86 3.35 8.99 -8.72
CA PRO A 86 3.65 7.95 -9.71
C PRO A 86 2.81 6.68 -9.48
N ILE A 87 1.52 6.86 -9.30
CA ILE A 87 0.52 5.80 -9.10
C ILE A 87 -0.66 6.02 -10.04
N SER A 88 -1.38 4.96 -10.34
CA SER A 88 -2.56 5.02 -11.20
C SER A 88 -3.70 4.17 -10.63
N PRO A 89 -4.97 4.59 -10.82
CA PRO A 89 -6.11 3.76 -10.48
C PRO A 89 -6.08 2.43 -11.23
N VAL A 90 -6.43 1.35 -10.56
CA VAL A 90 -6.61 0.05 -11.21
C VAL A 90 -8.06 -0.04 -11.69
N ARG A 91 -8.24 -0.23 -13.00
CA ARG A 91 -9.55 -0.32 -13.65
C ARG A 91 -9.85 -1.76 -14.04
N ASP A 92 -11.13 -2.15 -13.96
CA ASP A 92 -11.62 -3.39 -14.51
C ASP A 92 -11.85 -3.29 -16.04
N GLU A 93 -12.27 -4.37 -16.67
CA GLU A 93 -12.52 -4.42 -18.11
C GLU A 93 -13.64 -3.46 -18.56
N ALA A 94 -14.58 -3.14 -17.69
CA ALA A 94 -15.66 -2.19 -17.94
C ALA A 94 -15.26 -0.72 -17.68
N GLY A 95 -14.00 -0.47 -17.26
CA GLY A 95 -13.50 0.85 -16.92
C GLY A 95 -13.82 1.32 -15.51
N GLY A 96 -14.48 0.50 -14.69
CA GLY A 96 -14.76 0.76 -13.30
C GLY A 96 -13.52 0.65 -12.43
N TRP A 97 -13.51 1.37 -11.31
CA TRP A 97 -12.40 1.29 -10.38
C TRP A 97 -12.47 -0.01 -9.59
N VAL A 98 -11.38 -0.78 -9.59
CA VAL A 98 -11.29 -2.00 -8.79
C VAL A 98 -11.38 -1.64 -7.31
N THR A 99 -12.40 -2.19 -6.65
CA THR A 99 -12.71 -1.94 -5.24
C THR A 99 -12.86 -3.28 -4.54
N VAL A 100 -12.23 -3.40 -3.40
CA VAL A 100 -12.37 -4.58 -2.52
C VAL A 100 -13.23 -4.22 -1.32
N THR A 101 -13.93 -5.20 -0.79
CA THR A 101 -14.79 -5.03 0.39
C THR A 101 -14.41 -6.02 1.48
N ILE A 102 -14.53 -5.58 2.73
CA ILE A 102 -14.26 -6.38 3.92
C ILE A 102 -15.44 -6.20 4.88
N ALA A 103 -15.95 -7.30 5.40
CA ALA A 103 -16.99 -7.23 6.42
C ALA A 103 -16.39 -6.78 7.75
N PHE A 104 -16.91 -5.69 8.29
CA PHE A 104 -16.68 -5.22 9.66
C PHE A 104 -17.96 -5.42 10.47
N PRO A 105 -17.88 -5.37 11.81
CA PRO A 105 -19.08 -5.47 12.65
C PRO A 105 -20.13 -4.41 12.26
N GLY A 106 -21.28 -4.90 11.76
CA GLY A 106 -22.42 -4.05 11.39
C GLY A 106 -22.27 -3.21 10.11
N ARG A 107 -21.19 -3.33 9.38
CA ARG A 107 -20.92 -2.56 8.15
C ARG A 107 -19.93 -3.25 7.22
N THR A 108 -19.79 -2.70 6.03
CA THR A 108 -18.78 -3.12 5.04
C THR A 108 -17.77 -2.01 4.83
N LEU A 109 -16.48 -2.34 4.95
CA LEU A 109 -15.38 -1.47 4.58
C LEU A 109 -15.05 -1.67 3.10
N SER A 110 -14.94 -0.59 2.35
CA SER A 110 -14.53 -0.62 0.94
C SER A 110 -13.16 0.04 0.77
N ALA A 111 -12.35 -0.46 -0.13
CA ALA A 111 -11.07 0.15 -0.49
C ALA A 111 -10.85 0.11 -2.00
N ARG A 112 -10.43 1.23 -2.58
CA ARG A 112 -10.02 1.32 -3.98
C ARG A 112 -8.59 0.87 -4.13
N VAL A 113 -8.29 0.27 -5.27
CA VAL A 113 -6.96 -0.24 -5.58
C VAL A 113 -6.24 0.73 -6.52
N TRP A 114 -5.05 1.14 -6.10
CA TRP A 114 -4.10 1.89 -6.89
C TRP A 114 -2.91 1.00 -7.23
N LYS A 115 -2.18 1.34 -8.27
CA LYS A 115 -0.96 0.63 -8.69
C LYS A 115 0.21 1.58 -8.79
N CYS A 116 1.34 1.19 -8.20
CA CYS A 116 2.65 1.77 -8.43
C CYS A 116 3.52 0.74 -9.13
N GLN A 117 4.01 1.06 -10.32
CA GLN A 117 4.89 0.15 -11.05
C GLN A 117 6.34 0.39 -10.64
N VAL A 118 6.96 -0.63 -10.05
CA VAL A 118 8.35 -0.62 -9.62
C VAL A 118 9.15 -1.52 -10.58
N GLY A 119 9.55 -0.95 -11.72
CA GLY A 119 10.13 -1.73 -12.80
C GLY A 119 9.16 -2.80 -13.29
N ARG A 120 9.52 -4.09 -13.17
CA ARG A 120 8.68 -5.25 -13.52
C ARG A 120 7.76 -5.70 -12.39
N THR A 121 7.93 -5.14 -11.19
CA THR A 121 7.12 -5.50 -10.01
C THR A 121 6.00 -4.50 -9.83
N ASP A 122 4.77 -4.98 -9.71
CA ASP A 122 3.60 -4.16 -9.43
C ASP A 122 3.34 -4.10 -7.92
N LEU A 123 3.19 -2.88 -7.41
CA LEU A 123 2.75 -2.62 -6.05
C LEU A 123 1.30 -2.13 -6.08
N PHE A 124 0.41 -2.89 -5.46
CA PHE A 124 -0.99 -2.51 -5.29
C PHE A 124 -1.20 -1.85 -3.94
N LEU A 125 -1.79 -0.67 -3.95
CA LEU A 125 -2.02 0.15 -2.76
C LEU A 125 -3.51 0.29 -2.52
N LEU A 126 -3.93 0.04 -1.29
CA LEU A 126 -5.33 0.10 -0.87
C LEU A 126 -5.64 1.44 -0.22
N ASP A 127 -6.69 2.09 -0.70
CA ASP A 127 -7.17 3.39 -0.24
C ASP A 127 -8.60 3.25 0.31
N ALA A 128 -8.76 3.40 1.62
CA ALA A 128 -10.06 3.39 2.30
C ALA A 128 -10.65 4.79 2.51
N ASP A 129 -9.92 5.86 2.18
CA ASP A 129 -10.40 7.23 2.26
C ASP A 129 -11.26 7.60 1.06
N ILE A 130 -12.41 6.92 0.97
CA ILE A 130 -13.38 7.03 -0.13
C ILE A 130 -14.78 7.29 0.41
N GLU A 131 -15.62 7.88 -0.43
CA GLU A 131 -16.98 8.30 -0.07
C GLU A 131 -17.91 7.15 0.35
N ASP A 132 -17.62 5.93 -0.10
CA ASP A 132 -18.40 4.73 0.22
C ASP A 132 -18.29 4.31 1.69
N ASN A 133 -17.26 4.80 2.40
CA ASN A 133 -17.03 4.49 3.80
C ASN A 133 -17.57 5.55 4.75
N LEU A 134 -17.88 5.13 5.98
CA LEU A 134 -18.10 6.05 7.09
C LEU A 134 -16.84 6.88 7.35
N GLU A 135 -17.00 8.09 7.85
CA GLU A 135 -15.88 9.00 8.07
C GLU A 135 -14.83 8.41 9.03
N GLU A 136 -15.26 7.69 10.06
CA GLU A 136 -14.35 6.98 10.96
C GLU A 136 -13.53 5.89 10.27
N ASP A 137 -14.09 5.22 9.26
CA ASP A 137 -13.40 4.17 8.51
C ASP A 137 -12.45 4.75 7.45
N ARG A 138 -12.71 5.94 6.93
CA ARG A 138 -11.80 6.64 6.02
C ARG A 138 -10.47 6.93 6.69
N GLN A 139 -10.45 7.13 8.00
CA GLN A 139 -9.25 7.42 8.79
C GLN A 139 -8.28 6.24 8.87
N ILE A 140 -8.70 5.02 8.53
CA ILE A 140 -7.85 3.83 8.54
C ILE A 140 -6.60 4.03 7.67
N THR A 141 -6.75 4.68 6.52
CA THR A 141 -5.64 4.97 5.60
C THR A 141 -5.23 6.46 5.61
N HIS A 142 -5.39 7.17 6.72
CA HIS A 142 -4.93 8.55 6.83
C HIS A 142 -3.45 8.64 7.19
N TYR A 143 -3.01 8.00 8.26
CA TYR A 143 -1.66 8.13 8.80
C TYR A 143 -0.96 6.79 8.90
N LEU A 144 0.30 6.77 8.51
CA LEU A 144 1.20 5.66 8.79
C LEU A 144 1.50 5.63 10.30
N TYR A 145 1.20 4.50 10.94
CA TYR A 145 1.33 4.33 12.40
C TYR A 145 0.52 5.35 13.23
N GLY A 146 -0.53 5.91 12.65
CA GLY A 146 -1.43 6.81 13.35
C GLY A 146 -2.50 6.08 14.16
N GLY A 147 -3.01 6.77 15.19
CA GLY A 147 -4.10 6.26 16.01
C GLY A 147 -3.67 5.28 17.10
N ASP A 148 -4.66 4.57 17.62
CA ASP A 148 -4.51 3.57 18.67
C ASP A 148 -4.30 2.15 18.11
N TRP A 149 -4.26 1.16 19.00
CA TRP A 149 -4.13 -0.24 18.63
C TRP A 149 -5.30 -0.75 17.77
N GLU A 150 -6.50 -0.20 17.97
CA GLU A 150 -7.68 -0.58 17.18
C GLU A 150 -7.54 -0.13 15.72
N ASN A 151 -7.09 1.10 15.49
CA ASN A 151 -6.81 1.59 14.14
C ASN A 151 -5.72 0.76 13.47
N ARG A 152 -4.69 0.39 14.20
CA ARG A 152 -3.64 -0.48 13.70
C ARG A 152 -4.16 -1.86 13.32
N LEU A 153 -4.98 -2.47 14.14
CA LEU A 153 -5.63 -3.75 13.82
C LEU A 153 -6.49 -3.63 12.54
N LYS A 154 -7.24 -2.54 12.40
CA LYS A 154 -8.01 -2.27 11.18
C LYS A 154 -7.11 -2.14 9.94
N GLN A 155 -5.98 -1.49 10.06
CA GLN A 155 -4.98 -1.40 8.98
C GLN A 155 -4.44 -2.80 8.60
N GLU A 156 -4.11 -3.63 9.57
CA GLU A 156 -3.62 -4.99 9.32
C GLU A 156 -4.69 -5.88 8.67
N ILE A 157 -5.94 -5.77 9.11
CA ILE A 157 -7.07 -6.46 8.48
C ILE A 157 -7.25 -6.01 7.04
N LEU A 158 -7.20 -4.71 6.78
CA LEU A 158 -7.31 -4.17 5.43
C LEU A 158 -6.16 -4.67 4.55
N LEU A 159 -4.92 -4.59 5.03
CA LEU A 159 -3.75 -5.04 4.30
C LEU A 159 -3.82 -6.54 3.99
N GLY A 160 -4.06 -7.38 4.98
CA GLY A 160 -4.05 -8.83 4.83
C GLY A 160 -5.25 -9.34 4.03
N ILE A 161 -6.46 -9.11 4.53
CA ILE A 161 -7.68 -9.63 3.90
C ILE A 161 -7.99 -8.86 2.62
N GLY A 162 -7.94 -7.54 2.67
CA GLY A 162 -8.16 -6.68 1.50
C GLY A 162 -7.14 -6.92 0.41
N GLY A 163 -5.88 -7.08 0.77
CA GLY A 163 -4.80 -7.37 -0.15
C GLY A 163 -4.98 -8.69 -0.89
N ILE A 164 -5.31 -9.76 -0.19
CA ILE A 164 -5.60 -11.07 -0.81
C ILE A 164 -6.80 -10.98 -1.74
N ARG A 165 -7.86 -10.30 -1.33
CA ARG A 165 -9.04 -10.10 -2.17
C ARG A 165 -8.75 -9.29 -3.42
N ALA A 166 -7.93 -8.24 -3.30
CA ALA A 166 -7.48 -7.45 -4.44
C ALA A 166 -6.72 -8.30 -5.46
N LEU A 167 -5.74 -9.09 -5.00
CA LEU A 167 -4.97 -9.98 -5.86
C LEU A 167 -5.85 -11.02 -6.55
N ARG A 168 -6.79 -11.61 -5.84
CA ARG A 168 -7.76 -12.57 -6.43
C ARG A 168 -8.66 -11.92 -7.47
N GLN A 169 -9.18 -10.72 -7.19
CA GLN A 169 -10.04 -9.98 -8.11
C GLN A 169 -9.29 -9.59 -9.39
N LEU A 170 -8.00 -9.33 -9.30
CA LEU A 170 -7.13 -9.05 -10.44
C LEU A 170 -6.66 -10.31 -11.18
N GLY A 171 -7.05 -11.50 -10.71
CA GLY A 171 -6.64 -12.77 -11.32
C GLY A 171 -5.18 -13.13 -11.09
N ILE A 172 -4.53 -12.50 -10.13
CA ILE A 172 -3.11 -12.75 -9.81
C ILE A 172 -3.02 -13.93 -8.84
N LYS A 173 -2.38 -15.01 -9.29
CA LYS A 173 -2.14 -16.22 -8.49
C LYS A 173 -0.75 -16.20 -7.89
N HIS A 174 -0.63 -16.70 -6.65
CA HIS A 174 0.62 -16.79 -5.92
C HIS A 174 0.80 -18.16 -5.28
N ASP A 175 2.06 -18.58 -5.19
CA ASP A 175 2.47 -19.81 -4.53
C ASP A 175 2.87 -19.55 -3.08
N VAL A 176 3.40 -18.36 -2.80
CA VAL A 176 3.92 -17.94 -1.50
C VAL A 176 3.33 -16.59 -1.11
N PHE A 177 2.89 -16.47 0.14
CA PHE A 177 2.55 -15.21 0.78
C PHE A 177 3.65 -14.83 1.75
N HIS A 178 4.36 -13.75 1.44
CA HIS A 178 5.46 -13.25 2.26
C HIS A 178 5.00 -11.98 2.98
N CYS A 179 4.82 -12.08 4.28
CA CYS A 179 4.56 -10.91 5.13
C CYS A 179 5.88 -10.34 5.61
N ASN A 180 6.11 -9.04 5.36
CA ASN A 180 7.19 -8.32 5.98
C ASN A 180 6.96 -8.26 7.49
N GLU A 181 8.03 -8.06 8.27
CA GLU A 181 7.92 -8.01 9.72
C GLU A 181 6.86 -6.99 10.14
N GLY A 182 5.79 -7.48 10.76
CA GLY A 182 4.78 -6.63 11.37
C GLY A 182 5.28 -6.16 12.74
N ASP A 183 4.96 -4.94 13.09
CA ASP A 183 5.19 -4.50 14.46
C ASP A 183 4.43 -5.40 15.43
N ARG A 184 5.09 -5.70 16.52
CA ARG A 184 4.57 -6.52 17.62
C ARG A 184 3.53 -5.76 18.44
#